data_e3d2f19f91e4b105276066910eeb32f2
#
_entry.id   e3d2f19f91e4b105276066910eeb32f2
#
_cell.length_a   1.000
_cell.length_b   1.000
_cell.length_c   1.000
_cell.angle_alpha   90.00
_cell.angle_beta   90.00
_cell.angle_gamma   90.00
#
_symmetry.space_group_name_H-M   'P 1'
#
loop_
_entity.id
_entity.type
_entity.pdbx_description
1 polymer ?
#
loop_
_entity_poly.entity_id
_entity_poly.type
_entity_poly.pdbx_seq_one_letter_code
_entity_poly.pdbx_strand_id
1 'polypeptide(L)'
;MEWFESQGGGIYFPIGHSPHSDFIAEFGDRLARVQVKTCIAFRHQRWQVTICTRGGNQSWSGLVKHFDPARCDYMFVVVGDGRRWCIPSAAISGGRGIALGGPKYSEFEVEPGRPLPDPHGEEPASTIDLPNARGDVRVAKGTRL
;
A
#
# COMPACT_ATOMS: atom_id res chain seq x y z
N MET A 1 -4.30 1.39 4.54
CA MET A 1 -5.06 0.98 5.70
C MET A 1 -6.39 1.65 5.79
N GLU A 2 -6.44 2.92 5.57
CA GLU A 2 -7.64 3.71 5.52
C GLU A 2 -8.82 3.02 4.81
N TRP A 3 -8.56 2.35 3.69
CA TRP A 3 -9.63 1.63 2.99
C TRP A 3 -10.21 0.47 3.80
N PHE A 4 -9.36 -0.28 4.49
CA PHE A 4 -9.83 -1.39 5.32
C PHE A 4 -10.62 -0.90 6.53
N GLU A 5 -10.19 0.20 7.13
CA GLU A 5 -10.91 0.81 8.22
C GLU A 5 -12.29 1.29 7.77
N SER A 6 -12.37 1.82 6.54
CA SER A 6 -13.64 2.26 6.00
C SER A 6 -14.64 1.10 5.78
N GLN A 7 -14.15 -0.13 5.72
CA GLN A 7 -15.01 -1.31 5.63
C GLN A 7 -15.58 -1.73 6.99
N GLY A 8 -15.24 -0.99 8.04
CA GLY A 8 -15.83 -1.18 9.37
C GLY A 8 -15.19 -2.26 10.22
N GLY A 9 -14.05 -2.77 9.82
CA GLY A 9 -13.38 -3.82 10.55
C GLY A 9 -12.12 -3.36 11.25
N GLY A 10 -11.61 -4.19 12.12
CA GLY A 10 -10.35 -3.95 12.81
C GLY A 10 -9.15 -4.33 11.94
N ILE A 11 -8.00 -3.76 12.27
CA ILE A 11 -6.73 -4.11 11.63
C ILE A 11 -5.78 -4.54 12.73
N TYR A 12 -5.14 -5.68 12.53
CA TYR A 12 -4.24 -6.26 13.52
C TYR A 12 -2.87 -6.50 12.89
N PHE A 13 -1.85 -5.97 13.52
CA PHE A 13 -0.48 -6.16 13.06
C PHE A 13 0.21 -7.27 13.85
N PRO A 14 1.02 -8.08 13.18
CA PRO A 14 1.77 -9.10 13.89
C PRO A 14 2.85 -8.45 14.75
N ILE A 15 2.99 -8.94 15.96
CA ILE A 15 4.10 -8.56 16.82
C ILE A 15 5.24 -9.49 16.46
N GLY A 16 6.29 -8.94 15.91
CA GLY A 16 7.42 -9.73 15.48
C GLY A 16 7.42 -9.90 13.97
N HIS A 17 8.10 -10.92 13.50
CA HIS A 17 8.32 -11.13 12.09
C HIS A 17 7.27 -12.03 11.46
N SER A 18 6.47 -11.51 10.54
CA SER A 18 5.56 -12.32 9.75
C SER A 18 6.00 -12.31 8.30
N PRO A 19 6.43 -13.42 7.76
CA PRO A 19 6.96 -13.46 6.41
C PRO A 19 5.93 -13.45 5.29
N HIS A 20 4.65 -13.59 5.59
CA HIS A 20 3.65 -13.87 4.55
C HIS A 20 2.45 -12.93 4.51
N SER A 21 2.26 -12.13 5.54
CA SER A 21 1.21 -11.14 5.55
C SER A 21 1.69 -9.91 6.33
N ASP A 22 1.27 -8.74 5.89
CA ASP A 22 1.65 -7.50 6.55
C ASP A 22 0.71 -7.16 7.69
N PHE A 23 -0.54 -7.57 7.57
CA PHE A 23 -1.52 -7.42 8.64
C PHE A 23 -2.72 -8.34 8.43
N ILE A 24 -3.58 -8.40 9.44
CA ILE A 24 -4.85 -9.10 9.37
C ILE A 24 -5.96 -8.06 9.38
N ALA A 25 -6.87 -8.15 8.43
CA ALA A 25 -8.04 -7.31 8.36
C ALA A 25 -9.28 -8.10 8.79
N GLU A 26 -10.17 -7.43 9.48
CA GLU A 26 -11.44 -8.02 9.88
C GLU A 26 -12.53 -7.55 8.93
N PHE A 27 -13.25 -8.49 8.34
CA PHE A 27 -14.39 -8.22 7.47
C PHE A 27 -15.61 -8.92 8.06
N GLY A 28 -16.44 -8.16 8.75
CA GLY A 28 -17.59 -8.74 9.44
C GLY A 28 -17.12 -9.71 10.53
N ASP A 29 -17.42 -10.98 10.36
CA ASP A 29 -17.03 -12.03 11.30
C ASP A 29 -15.80 -12.82 10.84
N ARG A 30 -15.14 -12.40 9.77
CA ARG A 30 -13.99 -13.11 9.22
C ARG A 30 -12.72 -12.32 9.34
N LEU A 31 -11.63 -13.03 9.59
CA LEU A 31 -10.29 -12.47 9.59
C LEU A 31 -9.59 -12.87 8.31
N ALA A 32 -8.95 -11.91 7.66
CA ALA A 32 -8.24 -12.14 6.41
C ALA A 32 -6.79 -11.66 6.51
N ARG A 33 -5.87 -12.50 6.07
CA ARG A 33 -4.45 -12.15 6.00
C ARG A 33 -4.21 -11.34 4.75
N VAL A 34 -3.62 -10.17 4.89
CA VAL A 34 -3.41 -9.23 3.80
C VAL A 34 -1.93 -8.98 3.60
N GLN A 35 -1.49 -9.06 2.34
CA GLN A 35 -0.17 -8.63 1.93
C GLN A 35 -0.31 -7.35 1.12
N VAL A 36 0.51 -6.34 1.43
CA VAL A 36 0.47 -5.05 0.74
C VAL A 36 1.61 -4.96 -0.24
N LYS A 37 1.34 -4.43 -1.42
CA LYS A 37 2.36 -4.12 -2.41
C LYS A 37 2.15 -2.69 -2.89
N THR A 38 3.24 -1.99 -3.09
CA THR A 38 3.22 -0.66 -3.70
C THR A 38 3.96 -0.71 -5.01
N CYS A 39 3.53 0.09 -5.98
CA CYS A 39 4.14 0.09 -7.29
C CYS A 39 4.11 1.48 -7.93
N ILE A 40 5.26 1.92 -8.40
CA ILE A 40 5.38 3.17 -9.16
C ILE A 40 5.80 2.89 -10.61
N ALA A 41 6.01 1.64 -10.97
CA ALA A 41 6.46 1.27 -12.31
C ALA A 41 5.29 1.19 -13.29
N PHE A 42 5.11 2.24 -14.09
CA PHE A 42 4.07 2.30 -15.11
C PHE A 42 4.71 2.15 -16.49
N ARG A 43 4.40 1.08 -17.20
CA ARG A 43 4.94 0.77 -18.53
C ARG A 43 3.87 0.12 -19.39
N HIS A 44 3.88 0.42 -20.65
CA HIS A 44 2.92 -0.13 -21.62
C HIS A 44 1.47 0.06 -21.14
N GLN A 45 1.22 1.23 -20.58
CA GLN A 45 -0.12 1.59 -20.09
C GLN A 45 -0.63 0.68 -18.96
N ARG A 46 0.27 0.07 -18.22
CA ARG A 46 -0.08 -0.80 -17.07
C ARG A 46 0.90 -0.60 -15.92
N TRP A 47 0.41 -0.78 -14.71
CA TRP A 47 1.24 -0.82 -13.51
C TRP A 47 1.86 -2.21 -13.39
N GLN A 48 3.18 -2.27 -13.39
CA GLN A 48 3.91 -3.53 -13.34
C GLN A 48 4.27 -3.87 -11.89
N VAL A 49 3.43 -4.66 -11.26
CA VAL A 49 3.56 -4.97 -9.83
C VAL A 49 4.34 -6.25 -9.62
N THR A 50 5.43 -6.16 -8.90
CA THR A 50 6.22 -7.34 -8.54
C THR A 50 5.57 -8.02 -7.34
N ILE A 51 5.19 -9.27 -7.49
CA ILE A 51 4.54 -10.03 -6.42
C ILE A 51 5.46 -11.07 -5.77
N CYS A 52 6.57 -11.38 -6.39
CA CYS A 52 7.56 -12.24 -5.76
C CYS A 52 8.31 -11.46 -4.67
N THR A 53 8.78 -12.17 -3.66
CA THR A 53 9.64 -11.58 -2.66
C THR A 53 11.06 -12.09 -2.87
N ARG A 54 12.02 -11.19 -2.87
CA ARG A 54 13.42 -11.57 -2.76
C ARG A 54 13.68 -11.74 -1.28
N GLY A 55 14.42 -12.79 -0.91
CA GLY A 55 14.74 -13.02 0.48
C GLY A 55 15.32 -11.79 1.11
N GLY A 56 14.92 -11.53 2.34
CA GLY A 56 15.41 -10.38 3.09
C GLY A 56 16.91 -10.43 3.27
N ASN A 57 17.46 -9.41 3.86
CA ASN A 57 18.90 -9.16 4.03
C ASN A 57 19.71 -10.31 4.62
N GLN A 58 19.11 -11.37 5.03
CA GLN A 58 19.79 -12.52 5.62
C GLN A 58 19.88 -13.75 4.72
N SER A 59 19.31 -13.71 3.52
CA SER A 59 19.42 -14.85 2.64
C SER A 59 20.44 -14.58 1.56
N TRP A 60 21.59 -15.10 1.74
CA TRP A 60 22.69 -15.06 0.78
C TRP A 60 22.38 -15.87 -0.49
N SER A 61 21.26 -16.54 -0.52
CA SER A 61 20.95 -17.48 -1.57
C SER A 61 20.31 -16.84 -2.83
N GLY A 62 19.93 -15.58 -2.78
CA GLY A 62 19.32 -14.91 -3.93
C GLY A 62 18.02 -15.56 -4.42
N LEU A 63 17.46 -16.45 -3.61
CA LEU A 63 16.27 -17.18 -4.02
C LEU A 63 15.06 -16.26 -4.08
N VAL A 64 14.45 -16.25 -5.24
CA VAL A 64 13.20 -15.54 -5.44
C VAL A 64 12.08 -16.43 -4.95
N LYS A 65 11.35 -15.98 -3.93
CA LYS A 65 10.16 -16.70 -3.48
C LYS A 65 8.99 -16.25 -4.31
N HIS A 66 8.43 -17.17 -5.05
CA HIS A 66 7.22 -16.88 -5.80
C HIS A 66 6.05 -16.64 -4.85
N PHE A 67 5.09 -15.89 -5.32
CA PHE A 67 3.87 -15.65 -4.58
C PHE A 67 3.11 -16.98 -4.37
N ASP A 68 2.77 -17.24 -3.13
CA ASP A 68 2.01 -18.44 -2.76
C ASP A 68 0.62 -18.00 -2.28
N PRO A 69 -0.41 -18.26 -3.08
CA PRO A 69 -1.77 -17.83 -2.71
C PRO A 69 -2.32 -18.51 -1.45
N ALA A 70 -1.69 -19.57 -0.98
CA ALA A 70 -2.15 -20.23 0.23
C ALA A 70 -1.72 -19.48 1.50
N ARG A 71 -0.81 -18.53 1.39
CA ARG A 71 -0.20 -17.89 2.54
C ARG A 71 -0.81 -16.55 2.93
N CYS A 72 -1.60 -15.95 2.07
CA CYS A 72 -2.39 -14.79 2.41
C CYS A 72 -3.72 -14.87 1.67
N ASP A 73 -4.70 -14.16 2.15
CA ASP A 73 -6.06 -14.22 1.61
C ASP A 73 -6.28 -13.14 0.56
N TYR A 74 -5.65 -11.98 0.73
CA TYR A 74 -5.74 -10.88 -0.21
C TYR A 74 -4.39 -10.23 -0.43
N MET A 75 -4.18 -9.78 -1.65
CA MET A 75 -3.10 -8.86 -1.98
C MET A 75 -3.70 -7.48 -2.19
N PHE A 76 -3.27 -6.51 -1.40
CA PHE A 76 -3.70 -5.12 -1.54
C PHE A 76 -2.62 -4.33 -2.23
N VAL A 77 -2.92 -3.76 -3.38
CA VAL A 77 -1.94 -3.04 -4.17
C VAL A 77 -2.29 -1.57 -4.25
N VAL A 78 -1.31 -0.71 -4.01
CA VAL A 78 -1.42 0.73 -4.17
C VAL A 78 -0.42 1.15 -5.22
N VAL A 79 -0.84 1.91 -6.21
CA VAL A 79 0.05 2.36 -7.27
C VAL A 79 0.27 3.88 -7.24
N GLY A 80 1.21 4.33 -8.06
CA GLY A 80 1.70 5.72 -7.98
C GLY A 80 0.64 6.80 -8.04
N ASP A 81 -0.40 6.63 -8.81
CA ASP A 81 -1.48 7.62 -8.95
C ASP A 81 -2.55 7.52 -7.85
N GLY A 82 -2.40 6.61 -6.91
CA GLY A 82 -3.34 6.41 -5.81
C GLY A 82 -4.41 5.36 -6.08
N ARG A 83 -4.46 4.78 -7.25
CA ARG A 83 -5.40 3.70 -7.52
C ARG A 83 -5.04 2.48 -6.67
N ARG A 84 -6.03 1.72 -6.29
CA ARG A 84 -5.88 0.60 -5.35
C ARG A 84 -6.68 -0.61 -5.80
N TRP A 85 -6.15 -1.79 -5.53
CA TRP A 85 -6.82 -3.07 -5.81
C TRP A 85 -6.75 -3.95 -4.57
N CYS A 86 -7.87 -4.62 -4.28
CA CYS A 86 -7.94 -5.64 -3.24
C CYS A 86 -8.19 -6.98 -3.92
N ILE A 87 -7.14 -7.71 -4.24
CA ILE A 87 -7.21 -8.88 -5.09
C ILE A 87 -7.19 -10.15 -4.22
N PRO A 88 -8.23 -11.00 -4.31
CA PRO A 88 -8.17 -12.29 -3.64
C PRO A 88 -6.96 -13.07 -4.15
N SER A 89 -6.19 -13.65 -3.22
CA SER A 89 -4.98 -14.37 -3.60
C SER A 89 -5.25 -15.50 -4.58
N ALA A 90 -6.40 -16.13 -4.47
CA ALA A 90 -6.80 -17.20 -5.38
C ALA A 90 -6.99 -16.74 -6.84
N ALA A 91 -7.22 -15.45 -7.06
CA ALA A 91 -7.37 -14.89 -8.40
C ALA A 91 -6.02 -14.59 -9.07
N ILE A 92 -4.93 -14.67 -8.32
CA ILE A 92 -3.60 -14.40 -8.83
C ILE A 92 -3.01 -15.70 -9.35
N SER A 93 -2.71 -15.74 -10.63
CA SER A 93 -2.26 -16.96 -11.28
C SER A 93 -0.81 -17.33 -11.00
N GLY A 94 -0.16 -16.64 -10.09
CA GLY A 94 1.22 -16.93 -9.76
C GLY A 94 2.21 -16.16 -10.64
N GLY A 95 3.47 -16.48 -10.53
CA GLY A 95 4.50 -15.81 -11.30
C GLY A 95 5.25 -14.74 -10.51
N ARG A 96 5.94 -13.88 -11.23
CA ARG A 96 6.79 -12.85 -10.61
C ARG A 96 6.10 -11.52 -10.49
N GLY A 97 5.08 -11.27 -11.29
CA GLY A 97 4.41 -10.00 -11.32
C GLY A 97 3.04 -10.05 -11.96
N ILE A 98 2.29 -9.01 -11.73
CA ILE A 98 0.99 -8.80 -12.35
C ILE A 98 0.93 -7.41 -12.95
N ALA A 99 0.10 -7.23 -13.97
CA ALA A 99 -0.10 -5.94 -14.61
C ALA A 99 -1.50 -5.43 -14.27
N LEU A 100 -1.58 -4.25 -13.68
CA LEU A 100 -2.83 -3.64 -13.26
C LEU A 100 -3.17 -2.40 -14.11
N GLY A 101 -4.44 -2.07 -14.16
CA GLY A 101 -4.94 -0.92 -14.92
C GLY A 101 -5.54 -1.30 -16.25
N GLY A 102 -5.60 -2.59 -16.57
CA GLY A 102 -6.31 -3.11 -17.73
C GLY A 102 -7.55 -3.91 -17.33
N PRO A 103 -8.11 -4.68 -18.24
CA PRO A 103 -9.31 -5.46 -17.94
C PRO A 103 -9.09 -6.57 -16.92
N LYS A 104 -7.90 -7.16 -16.91
CA LYS A 104 -7.61 -8.18 -15.93
C LYS A 104 -7.49 -7.54 -14.56
N TYR A 105 -8.12 -8.10 -13.56
CA TYR A 105 -8.21 -7.61 -12.18
C TYR A 105 -9.01 -6.32 -12.00
N SER A 106 -9.65 -5.79 -13.04
CA SER A 106 -10.41 -4.54 -12.91
C SER A 106 -11.57 -4.64 -11.92
N GLU A 107 -12.13 -5.83 -11.77
CA GLU A 107 -13.22 -6.05 -10.81
C GLU A 107 -12.77 -5.93 -9.35
N PHE A 108 -11.49 -5.98 -9.07
CA PHE A 108 -10.94 -5.87 -7.72
C PHE A 108 -10.42 -4.47 -7.41
N GLU A 109 -10.60 -3.53 -8.33
CA GLU A 109 -10.22 -2.15 -8.08
C GLU A 109 -11.18 -1.52 -7.08
N VAL A 110 -10.63 -0.84 -6.09
CA VAL A 110 -11.40 -0.17 -5.05
C VAL A 110 -11.17 1.33 -5.11
N GLU A 111 -11.84 2.11 -4.26
CA GLU A 111 -11.70 3.55 -4.31
C GLU A 111 -10.23 3.98 -4.20
N PRO A 112 -9.82 4.95 -5.01
CA PRO A 112 -8.45 5.42 -4.98
C PRO A 112 -8.15 6.16 -3.66
N GLY A 113 -6.93 6.11 -3.27
CA GLY A 113 -6.43 6.83 -2.14
C GLY A 113 -5.51 7.96 -2.55
N ARG A 114 -4.69 8.37 -1.62
CA ARG A 114 -3.69 9.40 -1.89
C ARG A 114 -2.60 8.81 -2.80
N PRO A 115 -2.13 9.55 -3.78
CA PRO A 115 -1.01 9.13 -4.60
C PRO A 115 0.22 8.82 -3.75
N LEU A 116 1.02 7.90 -4.20
CA LEU A 116 2.28 7.58 -3.53
C LEU A 116 3.26 8.74 -3.74
N PRO A 117 4.09 9.04 -2.75
CA PRO A 117 5.12 10.05 -2.91
C PRO A 117 6.08 9.62 -4.03
N ASP A 118 6.45 10.58 -4.85
CA ASP A 118 7.45 10.34 -5.87
C ASP A 118 8.81 10.23 -5.18
N PRO A 119 9.48 9.10 -5.29
CA PRO A 119 10.79 8.94 -4.64
C PRO A 119 11.86 9.86 -5.23
N HIS A 120 11.60 10.47 -6.36
CA HIS A 120 12.52 11.39 -7.02
C HIS A 120 11.95 12.81 -7.08
N GLY A 121 10.75 13.01 -6.58
CA GLY A 121 10.11 14.31 -6.56
C GLY A 121 10.47 15.10 -5.32
N GLU A 122 10.52 16.39 -5.46
CA GLU A 122 10.61 17.25 -4.31
C GLU A 122 9.30 17.11 -3.53
N GLU A 123 9.40 16.95 -2.24
CA GLU A 123 8.23 17.02 -1.42
C GLU A 123 7.58 18.34 -1.68
N PRO A 124 6.32 18.37 -1.94
CA PRO A 124 5.61 19.60 -2.06
C PRO A 124 5.79 20.29 -0.74
N ALA A 125 6.39 21.36 -0.85
CA ALA A 125 6.67 22.12 0.25
C ALA A 125 5.52 22.27 1.06
N SER A 126 5.26 21.64 1.77
CA SER A 126 4.22 21.52 2.39
C SER A 126 3.69 22.39 2.98
N THR A 127 3.58 22.93 2.69
CA THR A 127 2.82 23.57 3.09
C THR A 127 2.43 23.50 4.26
N ILE A 128 2.63 22.99 4.69
CA ILE A 128 2.32 22.77 5.74
C ILE A 128 2.13 23.62 6.54
N ASP A 129 1.84 24.09 6.48
CA ASP A 129 1.47 24.63 7.09
C ASP A 129 1.17 25.01 8.23
N LEU A 130 1.28 24.59 8.70
CA LEU A 130 1.33 24.78 9.89
C LEU A 130 1.61 26.10 10.17
N PRO A 131 1.90 26.70 9.34
CA PRO A 131 2.15 27.97 9.54
C PRO A 131 1.25 28.63 10.31
N ASN A 132 0.15 28.31 10.08
CA ASN A 132 -0.74 28.89 10.73
C ASN A 132 -0.52 28.97 12.09
N ALA A 133 -0.08 28.08 12.54
CA ALA A 133 0.02 28.02 13.91
C ALA A 133 0.95 29.11 14.20
N ARG A 134 1.82 29.38 13.40
CA ARG A 134 2.68 30.25 13.70
C ARG A 134 2.22 31.53 13.53
N GLY A 135 1.52 31.68 12.62
CA GLY A 135 0.95 32.91 12.44
C GLY A 135 0.47 33.41 13.68
N ASP A 136 -0.19 32.63 14.32
CA ASP A 136 -0.71 33.03 15.49
C ASP A 136 0.30 33.41 16.40
N VAL A 137 1.29 32.74 16.40
CA VAL A 137 2.22 32.99 17.34
C VAL A 137 2.69 34.31 17.09
N ARG A 138 2.85 34.68 15.96
CA ARG A 138 3.30 35.82 15.67
C ARG A 138 2.46 36.81 16.04
N VAL A 139 1.39 36.64 15.76
CA VAL A 139 0.43 37.51 16.04
C VAL A 139 0.61 37.85 17.39
N ALA A 140 0.73 36.97 18.14
CA ALA A 140 0.76 37.16 19.46
C ALA A 140 1.80 38.12 19.73
N LYS A 141 2.77 38.19 19.09
CA LYS A 141 3.68 39.01 19.37
C LYS A 141 3.47 40.19 18.85
N GLY A 142 3.08 40.19 17.84
CA GLY A 142 2.89 41.29 17.20
C GLY A 142 2.33 42.26 17.91
N THR A 143 1.65 42.06 18.47
CA THR A 143 1.02 42.95 19.11
C THR A 143 1.75 43.44 20.11
N ARG A 144 2.52 43.40 20.24
CA ARG A 144 3.08 43.77 21.17
C ARG A 144 3.42 44.66 21.18
N LEU A 145 3.18 44.69 20.72
CA LEU A 145 3.24 45.33 20.73
C LEU A 145 3.24 45.86 21.02
#